data_b24d39a9f1839f0ef15bf0acef40b7d7
#
_entry.id   b24d39a9f1839f0ef15bf0acef40b7d7
#
_cell.length_a   1.000
_cell.length_b   1.000
_cell.length_c   1.000
_cell.angle_alpha   90.00
_cell.angle_beta   90.00
_cell.angle_gamma   90.00
#
_symmetry.space_group_name_H-M   'P 1'
#
loop_
_entity.id
_entity.type
_entity.pdbx_description
1 polymer ?
#
loop_
_entity_poly.entity_id
_entity_poly.type
_entity_poly.pdbx_seq_one_letter_code
_entity_poly.pdbx_strand_id
1 'polypeptide(L)'
;MSSNSRHINSFNQAYFIGIGGIGMSALARYFLSKGWRVGGYDKTPSKLTETLEKEGAKAHFEDLGDGLPREFLSKGDTLVVYTPAIPKAMKELLFLQENGYTVLKRSEVLGMITRDSQALCVAGTHGKTTTSSLLAHILNESQFKCSAFLGGISTNFNSNFIGSNESKLTVIEADEFDRSFLKLNPFASIVTSMDADHLDIYGDDASFQQSFQDYADL
;
A
#
# COMPACT_ATOMS: atom_id res chain seq x y z
N MET A 1 -23.05 10.68 9.29
CA MET A 1 -22.66 10.99 7.90
C MET A 1 -22.21 9.67 7.30
N SER A 2 -22.97 9.09 6.35
CA SER A 2 -22.69 7.77 5.80
C SER A 2 -21.42 7.85 4.96
N SER A 3 -20.37 7.18 5.40
CA SER A 3 -19.22 6.88 4.56
C SER A 3 -19.71 5.96 3.43
N ASN A 4 -19.93 6.54 2.25
CA ASN A 4 -20.08 5.79 1.02
C ASN A 4 -18.75 5.04 0.79
N SER A 5 -18.62 3.83 1.31
CA SER A 5 -17.48 2.95 1.06
C SER A 5 -17.56 2.50 -0.40
N ARG A 6 -17.01 3.32 -1.31
CA ARG A 6 -16.86 2.91 -2.69
C ARG A 6 -15.98 1.65 -2.69
N HIS A 7 -16.41 0.61 -3.39
CA HIS A 7 -15.58 -0.58 -3.62
C HIS A 7 -14.40 -0.19 -4.49
N ILE A 8 -13.25 -0.81 -4.26
CA ILE A 8 -12.03 -0.57 -5.05
C ILE A 8 -12.29 -0.75 -6.54
N ASN A 9 -13.15 -1.72 -6.89
CA ASN A 9 -13.54 -2.03 -8.27
C ASN A 9 -14.38 -0.93 -8.98
N SER A 10 -14.75 0.14 -8.28
CA SER A 10 -15.42 1.30 -8.92
C SER A 10 -14.45 2.23 -9.64
N PHE A 11 -13.14 2.01 -9.50
CA PHE A 11 -12.08 2.78 -10.14
C PHE A 11 -11.36 1.94 -11.21
N ASN A 12 -10.68 2.61 -12.13
CA ASN A 12 -9.82 1.98 -13.15
C ASN A 12 -8.50 2.73 -13.34
N GLN A 13 -8.28 3.76 -12.52
CA GLN A 13 -7.06 4.57 -12.50
C GLN A 13 -6.61 4.77 -11.05
N ALA A 14 -5.31 4.77 -10.83
CA ALA A 14 -4.71 5.08 -9.54
C ALA A 14 -3.65 6.19 -9.70
N TYR A 15 -3.79 7.24 -8.90
CA TYR A 15 -2.84 8.35 -8.86
C TYR A 15 -2.18 8.43 -7.50
N PHE A 16 -0.86 8.35 -7.49
CA PHE A 16 -0.07 8.23 -6.27
C PHE A 16 0.64 9.53 -5.91
N ILE A 17 0.54 9.93 -4.67
CA ILE A 17 1.34 11.01 -4.10
C ILE A 17 2.44 10.36 -3.23
N GLY A 18 3.67 10.31 -3.78
CA GLY A 18 4.82 9.58 -3.25
C GLY A 18 4.96 8.18 -3.84
N ILE A 19 4.84 8.05 -5.17
CA ILE A 19 4.81 6.75 -5.89
C ILE A 19 6.08 5.92 -5.71
N GLY A 20 7.25 6.56 -5.49
CA GLY A 20 8.54 5.90 -5.33
C GLY A 20 8.79 5.30 -3.95
N GLY A 21 7.89 5.50 -2.97
CA GLY A 21 7.99 4.83 -1.69
C GLY A 21 7.82 3.31 -1.82
N ILE A 22 8.53 2.52 -0.97
CA ILE A 22 8.53 1.05 -1.08
C ILE A 22 7.11 0.47 -1.02
N GLY A 23 6.29 0.85 -0.07
CA GLY A 23 4.91 0.37 0.03
C GLY A 23 3.96 0.96 -1.02
N MET A 24 4.24 2.19 -1.51
CA MET A 24 3.47 2.84 -2.57
C MET A 24 3.72 2.18 -3.92
N SER A 25 4.97 1.87 -4.23
CA SER A 25 5.36 1.18 -5.47
C SER A 25 4.80 -0.25 -5.54
N ALA A 26 4.66 -0.94 -4.40
CA ALA A 26 3.97 -2.24 -4.36
C ALA A 26 2.49 -2.12 -4.75
N LEU A 27 1.78 -1.11 -4.22
CA LEU A 27 0.40 -0.83 -4.63
C LEU A 27 0.30 -0.39 -6.10
N ALA A 28 1.25 0.42 -6.59
CA ALA A 28 1.29 0.81 -8.00
C ALA A 28 1.38 -0.42 -8.90
N ARG A 29 2.25 -1.38 -8.60
CA ARG A 29 2.37 -2.66 -9.30
C ARG A 29 1.10 -3.50 -9.22
N TYR A 30 0.45 -3.54 -8.06
CA TYR A 30 -0.84 -4.21 -7.92
C TYR A 30 -1.87 -3.67 -8.91
N PHE A 31 -2.04 -2.35 -8.99
CA PHE A 31 -3.00 -1.75 -9.92
C PHE A 31 -2.60 -1.92 -11.38
N LEU A 32 -1.30 -1.83 -11.71
CA LEU A 32 -0.79 -2.17 -13.05
C LEU A 32 -1.14 -3.62 -13.43
N SER A 33 -0.98 -4.58 -12.50
CA SER A 33 -1.31 -5.99 -12.73
C SER A 33 -2.81 -6.23 -12.94
N LYS A 34 -3.68 -5.31 -12.47
CA LYS A 34 -5.12 -5.30 -12.72
C LYS A 34 -5.51 -4.55 -14.00
N GLY A 35 -4.52 -4.08 -14.77
CA GLY A 35 -4.75 -3.34 -16.02
C GLY A 35 -5.19 -1.88 -15.82
N TRP A 36 -5.03 -1.33 -14.61
CA TRP A 36 -5.36 0.07 -14.36
C TRP A 36 -4.31 1.01 -14.95
N ARG A 37 -4.74 2.21 -15.27
CA ARG A 37 -3.81 3.30 -15.54
C ARG A 37 -3.23 3.80 -14.22
N VAL A 38 -1.90 3.84 -14.12
CA VAL A 38 -1.19 4.24 -12.91
C VAL A 38 -0.25 5.40 -13.20
N GLY A 39 -0.27 6.40 -12.35
CA GLY A 39 0.69 7.50 -12.37
C GLY A 39 0.79 8.17 -11.02
N GLY A 40 1.63 9.20 -10.94
CA GLY A 40 1.74 9.96 -9.70
C GLY A 40 3.02 10.76 -9.60
N TYR A 41 3.10 11.44 -8.47
CA TYR A 41 4.21 12.28 -8.08
C TYR A 41 5.17 11.55 -7.15
N ASP A 42 6.45 11.84 -7.28
CA ASP A 42 7.45 11.65 -6.23
C ASP A 42 8.38 12.86 -6.14
N LYS A 43 9.04 13.04 -5.00
CA LYS A 43 9.94 14.19 -4.80
C LYS A 43 11.20 14.09 -5.66
N THR A 44 11.70 12.87 -5.84
CA THR A 44 12.99 12.63 -6.53
C THR A 44 12.93 11.37 -7.38
N PRO A 45 13.57 11.38 -8.57
CA PRO A 45 13.78 10.17 -9.34
C PRO A 45 14.55 9.13 -8.53
N SER A 46 14.20 7.88 -8.69
CA SER A 46 14.84 6.74 -8.03
C SER A 46 14.81 5.51 -8.92
N LYS A 47 15.63 4.52 -8.61
CA LYS A 47 15.59 3.23 -9.30
C LYS A 47 14.19 2.57 -9.26
N LEU A 48 13.43 2.83 -8.20
CA LEU A 48 12.05 2.34 -8.06
C LEU A 48 11.11 3.04 -9.06
N THR A 49 11.17 4.37 -9.15
CA THR A 49 10.33 5.13 -10.09
C THR A 49 10.68 4.80 -11.54
N GLU A 50 11.98 4.69 -11.88
CA GLU A 50 12.43 4.25 -13.21
C GLU A 50 11.91 2.85 -13.59
N THR A 51 11.88 1.93 -12.61
CA THR A 51 11.36 0.59 -12.83
C THR A 51 9.85 0.62 -13.03
N LEU A 52 9.11 1.39 -12.24
CA LEU A 52 7.67 1.57 -12.41
C LEU A 52 7.30 2.15 -13.77
N GLU A 53 8.09 3.11 -14.27
CA GLU A 53 7.89 3.67 -15.62
C GLU A 53 8.07 2.62 -16.72
N LYS A 54 9.09 1.74 -16.59
CA LYS A 54 9.27 0.60 -17.49
C LYS A 54 8.13 -0.42 -17.41
N GLU A 55 7.50 -0.54 -16.23
CA GLU A 55 6.33 -1.39 -15.99
C GLU A 55 5.02 -0.75 -16.47
N GLY A 56 5.04 0.52 -16.91
CA GLY A 56 3.90 1.22 -17.50
C GLY A 56 3.25 2.30 -16.66
N ALA A 57 3.79 2.63 -15.48
CA ALA A 57 3.37 3.78 -14.72
C ALA A 57 3.90 5.09 -15.33
N LYS A 58 3.27 6.22 -14.98
CA LYS A 58 3.75 7.57 -15.35
C LYS A 58 4.12 8.34 -14.10
N ALA A 59 5.40 8.55 -13.86
CA ALA A 59 5.90 9.35 -12.75
C ALA A 59 6.27 10.77 -13.20
N HIS A 60 6.11 11.73 -12.29
CA HIS A 60 6.66 13.08 -12.42
C HIS A 60 7.22 13.55 -11.07
N PHE A 61 8.06 14.59 -11.09
CA PHE A 61 8.87 14.99 -9.94
C PHE A 61 8.70 16.46 -9.56
N GLU A 62 7.74 17.13 -10.16
CA GLU A 62 7.35 18.49 -9.85
C GLU A 62 5.94 18.50 -9.25
N ASP A 63 5.70 19.32 -8.21
CA ASP A 63 4.36 19.56 -7.68
C ASP A 63 3.56 20.43 -8.66
N LEU A 64 2.75 19.79 -9.50
CA LEU A 64 2.02 20.44 -10.57
C LEU A 64 0.77 21.22 -10.08
N GLY A 65 0.39 21.08 -8.83
CA GLY A 65 -0.80 21.74 -8.30
C GLY A 65 -2.07 21.29 -9.02
N ASP A 66 -2.72 22.19 -9.74
CA ASP A 66 -3.92 21.91 -10.55
C ASP A 66 -3.59 21.39 -11.97
N GLY A 67 -2.31 21.37 -12.35
CA GLY A 67 -1.80 20.92 -13.65
C GLY A 67 -1.67 19.40 -13.80
N LEU A 68 -2.52 18.61 -13.16
CA LEU A 68 -2.48 17.16 -13.24
C LEU A 68 -2.50 16.62 -14.67
N PRO A 69 -1.84 15.49 -14.94
CA PRO A 69 -1.92 14.84 -16.25
C PRO A 69 -3.38 14.53 -16.63
N ARG A 70 -3.74 14.86 -17.88
CA ARG A 70 -5.12 14.81 -18.38
C ARG A 70 -5.82 13.48 -18.16
N GLU A 71 -5.08 12.38 -18.20
CA GLU A 71 -5.58 11.03 -17.99
C GLU A 71 -6.14 10.77 -16.59
N PHE A 72 -5.76 11.56 -15.57
CA PHE A 72 -6.21 11.42 -14.19
C PHE A 72 -7.26 12.46 -13.78
N LEU A 73 -7.78 13.24 -14.72
CA LEU A 73 -8.78 14.27 -14.43
C LEU A 73 -10.20 13.72 -14.19
N SER A 74 -10.47 12.44 -14.53
CA SER A 74 -11.75 11.79 -14.25
C SER A 74 -11.86 11.42 -12.77
N LYS A 75 -12.52 12.27 -11.99
CA LYS A 75 -12.67 12.11 -10.53
C LYS A 75 -13.42 10.83 -10.13
N GLY A 76 -14.35 10.36 -10.97
CA GLY A 76 -15.13 9.14 -10.72
C GLY A 76 -14.32 7.87 -10.89
N ASP A 77 -13.33 7.90 -11.78
CA ASP A 77 -12.53 6.76 -12.21
C ASP A 77 -11.16 6.70 -11.51
N THR A 78 -10.71 7.82 -10.88
CA THR A 78 -9.38 7.96 -10.30
C THR A 78 -9.41 7.80 -8.78
N LEU A 79 -8.73 6.78 -8.27
CA LEU A 79 -8.40 6.61 -6.86
C LEU A 79 -7.07 7.31 -6.58
N VAL A 80 -7.07 8.26 -5.66
CA VAL A 80 -5.84 8.92 -5.21
C VAL A 80 -5.31 8.25 -3.96
N VAL A 81 -4.04 7.86 -3.99
CA VAL A 81 -3.37 7.18 -2.87
C VAL A 81 -2.20 8.04 -2.38
N TYR A 82 -2.14 8.31 -1.08
CA TYR A 82 -1.04 9.05 -0.49
C TYR A 82 -0.44 8.38 0.74
N THR A 83 0.78 8.80 1.10
CA THR A 83 1.49 8.38 2.32
C THR A 83 1.60 9.53 3.30
N PRO A 84 1.59 9.27 4.64
CA PRO A 84 1.76 10.32 5.66
C PRO A 84 3.07 11.11 5.54
N ALA A 85 4.10 10.58 4.86
CA ALA A 85 5.38 11.25 4.64
C ALA A 85 5.28 12.49 3.72
N ILE A 86 4.17 12.69 3.02
CA ILE A 86 3.96 13.83 2.13
C ILE A 86 3.58 15.09 2.95
N PRO A 87 4.21 16.24 2.65
CA PRO A 87 3.82 17.50 3.29
C PRO A 87 2.35 17.83 3.07
N LYS A 88 1.62 18.18 4.14
CA LYS A 88 0.20 18.54 4.07
C LYS A 88 -0.08 19.75 3.17
N ALA A 89 0.91 20.61 2.94
CA ALA A 89 0.82 21.79 2.10
C ALA A 89 1.14 21.53 0.62
N MET A 90 1.30 20.27 0.20
CA MET A 90 1.55 19.91 -1.18
C MET A 90 0.35 20.32 -2.05
N LYS A 91 0.61 21.07 -3.12
CA LYS A 91 -0.45 21.69 -3.94
C LYS A 91 -1.31 20.66 -4.66
N GLU A 92 -0.70 19.61 -5.23
CA GLU A 92 -1.45 18.54 -5.88
C GLU A 92 -2.38 17.83 -4.89
N LEU A 93 -1.90 17.51 -3.68
CA LEU A 93 -2.71 16.84 -2.67
C LEU A 93 -3.90 17.70 -2.25
N LEU A 94 -3.67 19.00 -2.01
CA LEU A 94 -4.72 19.96 -1.69
C LEU A 94 -5.73 20.08 -2.83
N PHE A 95 -5.26 20.24 -4.07
CA PHE A 95 -6.13 20.31 -5.24
C PHE A 95 -7.04 19.08 -5.36
N LEU A 96 -6.48 17.88 -5.19
CA LEU A 96 -7.23 16.63 -5.28
C LEU A 96 -8.30 16.51 -4.17
N GLN A 97 -7.94 16.90 -2.94
CA GLN A 97 -8.88 16.89 -1.81
C GLN A 97 -10.01 17.91 -2.00
N GLU A 98 -9.70 19.13 -2.40
CA GLU A 98 -10.66 20.22 -2.58
C GLU A 98 -11.59 19.99 -3.79
N ASN A 99 -11.14 19.25 -4.79
CA ASN A 99 -11.90 19.00 -6.01
C ASN A 99 -12.70 17.69 -5.99
N GLY A 100 -12.85 17.04 -4.84
CA GLY A 100 -13.76 15.90 -4.65
C GLY A 100 -13.28 14.58 -5.24
N TYR A 101 -11.97 14.39 -5.39
CA TYR A 101 -11.40 13.08 -5.65
C TYR A 101 -11.54 12.17 -4.42
N THR A 102 -11.57 10.86 -4.65
CA THR A 102 -11.44 9.89 -3.56
C THR A 102 -9.97 9.78 -3.18
N VAL A 103 -9.59 10.39 -2.07
CA VAL A 103 -8.20 10.45 -1.57
C VAL A 103 -8.07 9.58 -0.33
N LEU A 104 -7.30 8.50 -0.42
CA LEU A 104 -7.12 7.52 0.64
C LEU A 104 -5.64 7.35 1.01
N LYS A 105 -5.39 7.05 2.28
CA LYS A 105 -4.06 6.63 2.72
C LYS A 105 -3.72 5.25 2.14
N ARG A 106 -2.43 4.99 1.95
CA ARG A 106 -1.92 3.66 1.56
C ARG A 106 -2.54 2.52 2.40
N SER A 107 -2.60 2.69 3.72
CA SER A 107 -3.14 1.70 4.64
C SER A 107 -4.63 1.42 4.44
N GLU A 108 -5.42 2.45 4.09
CA GLU A 108 -6.85 2.30 3.80
C GLU A 108 -7.06 1.49 2.52
N VAL A 109 -6.24 1.73 1.50
CA VAL A 109 -6.28 0.97 0.24
C VAL A 109 -5.88 -0.49 0.46
N LEU A 110 -4.84 -0.76 1.25
CA LEU A 110 -4.49 -2.13 1.65
C LEU A 110 -5.63 -2.78 2.43
N GLY A 111 -6.30 -2.06 3.32
CA GLY A 111 -7.49 -2.53 4.02
C GLY A 111 -8.63 -2.92 3.07
N MET A 112 -8.84 -2.17 1.98
CA MET A 112 -9.82 -2.54 0.95
C MET A 112 -9.42 -3.83 0.22
N ILE A 113 -8.15 -3.98 -0.13
CA ILE A 113 -7.62 -5.17 -0.81
C ILE A 113 -7.76 -6.41 0.10
N THR A 114 -7.46 -6.28 1.39
CA THR A 114 -7.54 -7.39 2.34
C THR A 114 -8.96 -7.86 2.62
N ARG A 115 -9.98 -7.01 2.48
CA ARG A 115 -11.39 -7.42 2.58
C ARG A 115 -11.82 -8.36 1.45
N ASP A 116 -11.26 -8.17 0.27
CA ASP A 116 -11.63 -8.93 -0.93
C ASP A 116 -10.70 -10.15 -1.16
N SER A 117 -9.78 -10.44 -0.23
CA SER A 117 -8.80 -11.52 -0.32
C SER A 117 -8.68 -12.32 0.99
N GLN A 118 -8.05 -13.48 0.94
CA GLN A 118 -7.60 -14.21 2.13
C GLN A 118 -6.23 -13.69 2.53
N ALA A 119 -6.21 -12.64 3.33
CA ALA A 119 -4.99 -11.94 3.71
C ALA A 119 -4.21 -12.69 4.78
N LEU A 120 -3.00 -13.13 4.44
CA LEU A 120 -2.02 -13.70 5.36
C LEU A 120 -1.08 -12.57 5.78
N CYS A 121 -1.30 -12.03 6.97
CA CYS A 121 -0.61 -10.85 7.43
C CYS A 121 0.58 -11.20 8.33
N VAL A 122 1.71 -10.53 8.14
CA VAL A 122 2.90 -10.69 8.98
C VAL A 122 3.18 -9.36 9.67
N ALA A 123 2.88 -9.30 10.95
CA ALA A 123 3.12 -8.16 11.83
C ALA A 123 4.32 -8.40 12.75
N GLY A 124 4.74 -7.38 13.48
CA GLY A 124 5.78 -7.44 14.50
C GLY A 124 6.88 -6.41 14.29
N THR A 125 7.62 -6.11 15.31
CA THR A 125 8.69 -5.10 15.29
C THR A 125 9.84 -5.53 14.37
N HIS A 126 10.25 -6.80 14.44
CA HIS A 126 11.36 -7.35 13.68
C HIS A 126 10.95 -8.59 12.87
N GLY A 127 11.62 -8.82 11.75
CA GLY A 127 11.45 -10.03 10.95
C GLY A 127 10.25 -10.04 9.99
N LYS A 128 9.44 -8.99 9.92
CA LYS A 128 8.29 -8.89 9.01
C LYS A 128 8.64 -9.19 7.55
N THR A 129 9.59 -8.45 6.99
CA THR A 129 9.99 -8.58 5.58
C THR A 129 10.56 -9.95 5.26
N THR A 130 11.37 -10.52 6.15
CA THR A 130 11.94 -11.86 5.97
C THR A 130 10.85 -12.92 5.99
N THR A 131 9.95 -12.87 6.98
CA THR A 131 8.87 -13.86 7.15
C THR A 131 7.85 -13.75 6.01
N SER A 132 7.43 -12.54 5.64
CA SER A 132 6.50 -12.34 4.53
C SER A 132 7.08 -12.76 3.18
N SER A 133 8.36 -12.48 2.94
CA SER A 133 9.05 -12.92 1.72
C SER A 133 9.20 -14.44 1.64
N LEU A 134 9.52 -15.09 2.77
CA LEU A 134 9.61 -16.56 2.84
C LEU A 134 8.24 -17.20 2.64
N LEU A 135 7.20 -16.70 3.30
CA LEU A 135 5.83 -17.18 3.13
C LEU A 135 5.36 -17.04 1.67
N ALA A 136 5.59 -15.88 1.07
CA ALA A 136 5.25 -15.64 -0.32
C ALA A 136 6.01 -16.59 -1.27
N HIS A 137 7.30 -16.84 -1.01
CA HIS A 137 8.09 -17.79 -1.78
C HIS A 137 7.52 -19.21 -1.69
N ILE A 138 7.28 -19.72 -0.48
CA ILE A 138 6.73 -21.07 -0.24
C ILE A 138 5.39 -21.24 -0.96
N LEU A 139 4.49 -20.24 -0.84
CA LEU A 139 3.19 -20.31 -1.49
C LEU A 139 3.30 -20.29 -3.01
N ASN A 140 4.20 -19.46 -3.57
CA ASN A 140 4.36 -19.38 -5.02
C ASN A 140 5.09 -20.59 -5.64
N GLU A 141 5.90 -21.28 -4.86
CA GLU A 141 6.46 -22.59 -5.29
C GLU A 141 5.45 -23.75 -5.13
N SER A 142 4.39 -23.55 -4.35
CA SER A 142 3.33 -24.53 -4.17
C SER A 142 2.22 -24.38 -5.23
N GLN A 143 1.24 -25.27 -5.19
CA GLN A 143 0.01 -25.18 -5.99
C GLN A 143 -0.91 -24.02 -5.61
N PHE A 144 -0.75 -23.41 -4.41
CA PHE A 144 -1.69 -22.41 -3.89
C PHE A 144 -1.50 -21.04 -4.52
N LYS A 145 -0.28 -20.68 -4.92
CA LYS A 145 0.05 -19.34 -5.42
C LYS A 145 -0.40 -18.23 -4.47
N CYS A 146 0.12 -17.04 -4.58
CA CYS A 146 -0.39 -15.88 -3.85
C CYS A 146 0.00 -14.57 -4.54
N SER A 147 -0.75 -13.50 -4.26
CA SER A 147 -0.21 -12.15 -4.39
C SER A 147 0.56 -11.80 -3.12
N ALA A 148 1.54 -10.89 -3.20
CA ALA A 148 2.27 -10.44 -2.01
C ALA A 148 2.68 -8.97 -2.09
N PHE A 149 2.52 -8.26 -0.96
CA PHE A 149 2.99 -6.90 -0.74
C PHE A 149 4.09 -6.94 0.31
N LEU A 150 5.32 -6.67 -0.12
CA LEU A 150 6.53 -6.82 0.69
C LEU A 150 7.11 -5.45 1.05
N GLY A 151 7.67 -5.33 2.23
CA GLY A 151 8.33 -4.11 2.73
C GLY A 151 9.72 -3.87 2.14
N GLY A 152 10.18 -4.72 1.23
CA GLY A 152 11.46 -4.62 0.54
C GLY A 152 11.45 -5.33 -0.81
N ILE A 153 12.50 -5.09 -1.60
CA ILE A 153 12.68 -5.82 -2.86
C ILE A 153 13.17 -7.24 -2.54
N SER A 154 12.33 -8.22 -2.82
CA SER A 154 12.71 -9.62 -2.70
C SER A 154 13.72 -9.99 -3.79
N THR A 155 14.82 -10.63 -3.40
CA THR A 155 15.85 -11.08 -4.35
C THR A 155 15.34 -12.20 -5.27
N ASN A 156 14.46 -13.07 -4.76
CA ASN A 156 13.90 -14.18 -5.54
C ASN A 156 12.94 -13.70 -6.64
N PHE A 157 12.25 -12.59 -6.42
CA PHE A 157 11.25 -12.05 -7.34
C PHE A 157 11.71 -10.76 -8.03
N ASN A 158 12.82 -10.18 -7.58
CA ASN A 158 13.32 -8.88 -8.03
C ASN A 158 12.23 -7.78 -7.95
N SER A 159 11.33 -7.87 -6.98
CA SER A 159 10.17 -7.00 -6.80
C SER A 159 9.75 -6.94 -5.34
N ASN A 160 9.01 -5.89 -4.96
CA ASN A 160 8.31 -5.77 -3.70
C ASN A 160 6.81 -6.09 -3.81
N PHE A 161 6.38 -6.50 -5.02
CA PHE A 161 5.04 -6.98 -5.29
C PHE A 161 5.10 -8.25 -6.13
N ILE A 162 4.29 -9.24 -5.77
CA ILE A 162 4.05 -10.46 -6.54
C ILE A 162 2.56 -10.48 -6.87
N GLY A 163 2.21 -10.62 -8.13
CA GLY A 163 0.82 -10.71 -8.58
C GLY A 163 0.44 -12.15 -8.90
N SER A 164 -0.73 -12.59 -8.44
CA SER A 164 -1.38 -13.81 -8.88
C SER A 164 -2.83 -13.53 -9.24
N ASN A 165 -3.26 -14.06 -10.37
CA ASN A 165 -4.66 -14.07 -10.78
C ASN A 165 -5.34 -15.43 -10.50
N GLU A 166 -4.57 -16.41 -10.03
CA GLU A 166 -5.02 -17.78 -9.81
C GLU A 166 -5.48 -18.05 -8.38
N SER A 167 -5.13 -17.16 -7.46
CA SER A 167 -5.37 -17.35 -6.02
C SER A 167 -5.97 -16.11 -5.37
N LYS A 168 -6.79 -16.33 -4.35
CA LYS A 168 -7.29 -15.30 -3.44
C LYS A 168 -6.34 -15.03 -2.27
N LEU A 169 -5.29 -15.84 -2.10
CA LEU A 169 -4.30 -15.63 -1.05
C LEU A 169 -3.49 -14.37 -1.32
N THR A 170 -3.34 -13.54 -0.29
CA THR A 170 -2.53 -12.33 -0.36
C THR A 170 -1.65 -12.23 0.87
N VAL A 171 -0.35 -12.29 0.70
CA VAL A 171 0.62 -12.07 1.78
C VAL A 171 0.83 -10.57 1.95
N ILE A 172 0.68 -10.08 3.17
CA ILE A 172 0.82 -8.65 3.50
C ILE A 172 1.84 -8.49 4.62
N GLU A 173 2.83 -7.66 4.39
CA GLU A 173 3.63 -7.13 5.49
C GLU A 173 2.81 -6.06 6.22
N ALA A 174 2.36 -6.39 7.44
CA ALA A 174 1.49 -5.57 8.26
C ALA A 174 2.34 -4.60 9.09
N ASP A 175 2.39 -3.36 8.64
CA ASP A 175 3.22 -2.29 9.19
C ASP A 175 2.52 -1.66 10.41
N GLU A 176 3.16 -1.73 11.59
CA GLU A 176 2.68 -1.12 12.82
C GLU A 176 2.86 0.39 12.85
N PHE A 177 3.74 0.94 12.00
CA PHE A 177 3.95 2.38 11.92
C PHE A 177 2.62 3.12 11.67
N ASP A 178 2.36 4.20 12.41
CA ASP A 178 1.11 4.99 12.36
C ASP A 178 -0.15 4.11 12.53
N ARG A 179 -0.03 2.97 13.23
CA ARG A 179 -1.12 1.99 13.44
C ARG A 179 -1.77 1.54 12.12
N SER A 180 -1.00 1.54 11.02
CA SER A 180 -1.46 1.19 9.69
C SER A 180 -2.03 -0.23 9.60
N PHE A 181 -1.46 -1.17 10.36
CA PHE A 181 -1.91 -2.57 10.40
C PHE A 181 -3.35 -2.75 10.91
N LEU A 182 -3.87 -1.81 11.74
CA LEU A 182 -5.27 -1.82 12.21
C LEU A 182 -6.30 -1.50 11.11
N LYS A 183 -5.86 -1.18 9.90
CA LYS A 183 -6.75 -1.00 8.73
C LYS A 183 -6.94 -2.28 7.93
N LEU A 184 -6.16 -3.30 8.21
CA LEU A 184 -6.19 -4.58 7.51
C LEU A 184 -7.37 -5.45 7.97
N ASN A 185 -7.70 -6.46 7.16
CA ASN A 185 -8.68 -7.49 7.48
C ASN A 185 -7.98 -8.85 7.33
N PRO A 186 -7.25 -9.32 8.36
CA PRO A 186 -6.50 -10.55 8.28
C PRO A 186 -7.41 -11.77 8.21
N PHE A 187 -7.12 -12.71 7.29
CA PHE A 187 -7.66 -14.06 7.36
C PHE A 187 -6.85 -14.92 8.37
N ALA A 188 -5.54 -14.71 8.40
CA ALA A 188 -4.63 -15.25 9.39
C ALA A 188 -3.44 -14.32 9.58
N SER A 189 -2.85 -14.34 10.77
CA SER A 189 -1.72 -13.46 11.11
C SER A 189 -0.59 -14.22 11.78
N ILE A 190 0.64 -13.75 11.50
CA ILE A 190 1.86 -14.07 12.24
C ILE A 190 2.33 -12.79 12.92
N VAL A 191 2.56 -12.84 14.23
CA VAL A 191 3.24 -11.76 14.97
C VAL A 191 4.62 -12.27 15.33
N THR A 192 5.66 -11.67 14.77
CA THR A 192 7.06 -12.13 14.91
C THR A 192 7.68 -11.69 16.23
N SER A 193 7.45 -10.45 16.64
CA SER A 193 7.90 -9.86 17.89
C SER A 193 7.07 -8.62 18.23
N MET A 194 7.12 -8.19 19.48
CA MET A 194 6.42 -6.98 19.98
C MET A 194 7.36 -6.14 20.84
N ASP A 195 8.62 -6.05 20.44
CA ASP A 195 9.59 -5.18 21.13
C ASP A 195 9.21 -3.72 20.88
N ALA A 196 9.30 -2.87 21.91
CA ALA A 196 8.92 -1.47 21.82
C ALA A 196 9.73 -0.74 20.73
N ASP A 197 9.04 -0.16 19.78
CA ASP A 197 9.59 0.68 18.70
C ASP A 197 8.61 1.83 18.41
N HIS A 198 9.06 2.82 17.65
CA HIS A 198 8.24 3.96 17.25
C HIS A 198 7.55 4.69 18.43
N LEU A 199 8.23 4.81 19.57
CA LEU A 199 7.69 5.45 20.78
C LEU A 199 7.36 6.94 20.58
N ASP A 200 7.95 7.58 19.58
CA ASP A 200 7.59 8.92 19.12
C ASP A 200 6.14 9.00 18.58
N ILE A 201 5.60 7.88 18.09
CA ILE A 201 4.23 7.78 17.58
C ILE A 201 3.27 7.22 18.64
N TYR A 202 3.72 6.21 19.38
CA TYR A 202 2.90 5.50 20.36
C TYR A 202 2.85 6.18 21.73
N GLY A 203 3.88 6.95 22.07
CA GLY A 203 4.03 7.64 23.34
C GLY A 203 4.70 6.78 24.41
N ASP A 204 4.24 5.55 24.60
CA ASP A 204 4.77 4.59 25.57
C ASP A 204 4.64 3.13 25.12
N ASP A 205 5.34 2.23 25.83
CA ASP A 205 5.32 0.79 25.55
C ASP A 205 3.92 0.17 25.75
N ALA A 206 3.15 0.61 26.73
CA ALA A 206 1.81 0.09 26.99
C ALA A 206 0.85 0.37 25.81
N SER A 207 0.91 1.58 25.25
CA SER A 207 0.14 1.96 24.06
C SER A 207 0.59 1.20 22.82
N PHE A 208 1.89 0.89 22.70
CA PHE A 208 2.41 0.06 21.63
C PHE A 208 1.89 -1.37 21.73
N GLN A 209 2.00 -2.00 22.90
CA GLN A 209 1.48 -3.36 23.14
C GLN A 209 -0.04 -3.44 22.96
N GLN A 210 -0.80 -2.43 23.43
CA GLN A 210 -2.23 -2.36 23.22
C GLN A 210 -2.60 -2.39 21.73
N SER A 211 -1.84 -1.71 20.88
CA SER A 211 -2.07 -1.75 19.43
C SER A 211 -1.90 -3.14 18.81
N PHE A 212 -1.00 -3.97 19.33
CA PHE A 212 -0.88 -5.36 18.89
C PHE A 212 -2.02 -6.24 19.40
N GLN A 213 -2.56 -5.95 20.59
CA GLN A 213 -3.79 -6.61 21.06
C GLN A 213 -4.96 -6.22 20.16
N ASP A 214 -5.14 -4.92 19.89
CA ASP A 214 -6.19 -4.44 18.98
C ASP A 214 -6.06 -5.07 17.58
N TYR A 215 -4.81 -5.30 17.11
CA TYR A 215 -4.57 -6.00 15.85
C TYR A 215 -4.91 -7.48 15.90
N ALA A 216 -4.66 -8.15 17.02
CA ALA A 216 -4.98 -9.57 17.19
C ALA A 216 -6.50 -9.83 17.28
N ASP A 217 -7.27 -8.79 17.61
CA ASP A 217 -8.75 -8.84 17.71
C ASP A 217 -9.45 -8.58 16.35
N LEU A 218 -8.69 -8.26 15.27
CA LEU A 218 -9.24 -8.07 13.91
C LEU A 218 -9.68 -9.40 13.28
#